data_04a989d42634465a4ea0141374e9485d
#
_entry.id   04a989d42634465a4ea0141374e9485d
#
_cell.length_a   1.000
_cell.length_b   1.000
_cell.length_c   1.000
_cell.angle_alpha   90.00
_cell.angle_beta   90.00
_cell.angle_gamma   90.00
#
_symmetry.space_group_name_H-M   'P 1'
#
loop_
_entity.id
_entity.type
_entity.pdbx_description
1 polymer ?
#
loop_
_entity_poly.entity_id
_entity_poly.type
_entity_poly.pdbx_seq_one_letter_code
_entity_poly.pdbx_strand_id
1 'polypeptide(L)'
;IQSITPDGQKRFWTGAPVKGGSFVLDRPRAAVTAVCEGLATGLAIFQSLRMARVIVAFDAGNLVHAVDQIRPTGSVVICADNDHGTQIKRGVNPGREKAANAAELIGAGVAWPDGIEGTDWADFLVERGEGAARKMERLIQAKARYVT
;
A
#
# COMPACT_ATOMS: atom_id res chain seq x y z
N ILE A 1 -1.56 -17.76 -3.20
CA ILE A 1 -2.84 -17.52 -2.47
C ILE A 1 -2.51 -17.25 -1.01
N GLN A 2 -3.11 -16.20 -0.45
CA GLN A 2 -3.10 -15.88 0.98
C GLN A 2 -4.49 -16.14 1.56
N SER A 3 -4.56 -16.80 2.69
CA SER A 3 -5.77 -16.90 3.50
C SER A 3 -5.69 -15.96 4.70
N ILE A 4 -6.80 -15.37 5.07
CA ILE A 4 -6.94 -14.53 6.26
C ILE A 4 -8.03 -15.15 7.12
N THR A 5 -7.68 -15.50 8.36
CA THR A 5 -8.64 -16.07 9.33
C THR A 5 -9.53 -14.97 9.93
N PRO A 6 -10.69 -15.31 10.55
CA PRO A 6 -11.56 -14.30 11.16
C PRO A 6 -10.90 -13.47 12.27
N ASP A 7 -9.87 -14.00 12.93
CA ASP A 7 -9.03 -13.30 13.91
C ASP A 7 -7.87 -12.50 13.29
N GLY A 8 -7.83 -12.39 11.94
CA GLY A 8 -6.87 -11.58 11.21
C GLY A 8 -5.51 -12.22 10.93
N GLN A 9 -5.30 -13.50 11.28
CA GLN A 9 -4.05 -14.18 10.95
C GLN A 9 -3.93 -14.40 9.44
N LYS A 10 -2.78 -14.00 8.89
CA LYS A 10 -2.46 -14.15 7.47
C LYS A 10 -1.57 -15.37 7.25
N ARG A 11 -1.94 -16.26 6.34
CA ARG A 11 -1.16 -17.46 5.99
C ARG A 11 -1.04 -17.59 4.47
N PHE A 12 0.16 -17.88 3.99
CA PHE A 12 0.38 -18.27 2.61
C PHE A 12 0.27 -19.79 2.47
N TRP A 13 -0.24 -20.24 1.34
CA TRP A 13 -0.24 -21.66 1.02
C TRP A 13 1.20 -22.16 0.82
N THR A 14 1.51 -23.30 1.42
CA THR A 14 2.84 -23.92 1.33
C THR A 14 3.21 -24.13 -0.13
N GLY A 15 4.43 -23.70 -0.52
CA GLY A 15 4.92 -23.80 -1.90
C GLY A 15 4.45 -22.69 -2.84
N ALA A 16 3.57 -21.78 -2.41
CA ALA A 16 3.21 -20.63 -3.25
C ALA A 16 4.38 -19.64 -3.33
N PRO A 17 4.80 -19.21 -4.54
CA PRO A 17 5.83 -18.19 -4.68
C PRO A 17 5.27 -16.85 -4.18
N VAL A 18 5.86 -16.32 -3.10
CA VAL A 18 5.49 -15.00 -2.54
C VAL A 18 6.39 -13.92 -3.11
N LYS A 19 7.68 -14.20 -3.26
CA LYS A 19 8.67 -13.23 -3.75
C LYS A 19 8.33 -12.75 -5.17
N GLY A 20 8.11 -11.45 -5.33
CA GLY A 20 7.66 -10.81 -6.57
C GLY A 20 6.18 -11.04 -6.89
N GLY A 21 5.49 -11.94 -6.18
CA GLY A 21 4.06 -12.15 -6.35
C GLY A 21 3.24 -10.95 -5.90
N SER A 22 2.17 -10.67 -6.63
CA SER A 22 1.27 -9.56 -6.32
C SER A 22 -0.15 -9.85 -6.78
N PHE A 23 -1.08 -9.08 -6.25
CA PHE A 23 -2.48 -9.08 -6.71
C PHE A 23 -2.83 -7.69 -7.22
N VAL A 24 -3.45 -7.62 -8.39
CA VAL A 24 -3.78 -6.35 -9.05
C VAL A 24 -5.28 -6.15 -9.06
N LEU A 25 -5.72 -5.04 -8.46
CA LEU A 25 -7.06 -4.49 -8.59
C LEU A 25 -7.00 -3.43 -9.69
N ASP A 26 -7.53 -3.74 -10.86
CA ASP A 26 -7.40 -2.90 -12.05
C ASP A 26 -8.68 -2.12 -12.37
N ARG A 27 -8.51 -0.95 -12.98
CA ARG A 27 -9.58 -0.16 -13.57
C ARG A 27 -9.18 0.33 -14.95
N PRO A 28 -10.11 0.31 -15.92
CA PRO A 28 -9.86 0.95 -17.21
C PRO A 28 -9.52 2.43 -17.02
N ARG A 29 -8.46 2.89 -17.67
CA ARG A 29 -8.02 4.30 -17.63
C ARG A 29 -7.61 4.79 -16.23
N ALA A 30 -7.01 3.93 -15.41
CA ALA A 30 -6.45 4.36 -14.14
C ALA A 30 -5.47 5.52 -14.34
N ALA A 31 -5.66 6.60 -13.59
CA ALA A 31 -4.80 7.79 -13.64
C ALA A 31 -3.62 7.69 -12.65
N VAL A 32 -3.71 6.80 -11.67
CA VAL A 32 -2.66 6.58 -10.67
C VAL A 32 -2.54 5.09 -10.36
N THR A 33 -1.31 4.62 -10.17
CA THR A 33 -1.02 3.28 -9.64
C THR A 33 -0.57 3.41 -8.20
N ALA A 34 -1.34 2.83 -7.29
CA ALA A 34 -0.99 2.71 -5.87
C ALA A 34 -0.46 1.30 -5.62
N VAL A 35 0.67 1.19 -4.89
CA VAL A 35 1.24 -0.09 -4.47
C VAL A 35 1.17 -0.15 -2.95
N CYS A 36 0.68 -1.24 -2.38
CA CYS A 36 0.56 -1.40 -0.93
C CYS A 36 0.94 -2.80 -0.47
N GLU A 37 1.13 -2.95 0.84
CA GLU A 37 1.48 -4.23 1.45
C GLU A 37 0.26 -5.15 1.53
N GLY A 38 -0.77 -4.76 2.25
CA GLY A 38 -1.87 -5.61 2.65
C GLY A 38 -3.10 -5.55 1.75
N LEU A 39 -3.85 -6.66 1.68
CA LEU A 39 -5.09 -6.71 0.89
C LEU A 39 -6.17 -5.75 1.42
N ALA A 40 -6.32 -5.64 2.75
CA ALA A 40 -7.29 -4.71 3.36
C ALA A 40 -6.98 -3.26 2.98
N THR A 41 -5.71 -2.85 3.12
CA THR A 41 -5.19 -1.57 2.64
C THR A 41 -5.48 -1.36 1.16
N GLY A 42 -5.19 -2.37 0.32
CA GLY A 42 -5.43 -2.30 -1.12
C GLY A 42 -6.89 -2.11 -1.49
N LEU A 43 -7.80 -2.81 -0.82
CA LEU A 43 -9.24 -2.67 -1.02
C LEU A 43 -9.74 -1.29 -0.57
N ALA A 44 -9.26 -0.78 0.58
CA ALA A 44 -9.59 0.54 1.07
C ALA A 44 -9.19 1.64 0.08
N ILE A 45 -7.97 1.56 -0.46
CA ILE A 45 -7.46 2.48 -1.49
C ILE A 45 -8.30 2.36 -2.77
N PHE A 46 -8.56 1.14 -3.24
CA PHE A 46 -9.30 0.90 -4.47
C PHE A 46 -10.73 1.42 -4.41
N GLN A 47 -11.40 1.30 -3.26
CA GLN A 47 -12.74 1.84 -3.04
C GLN A 47 -12.74 3.37 -2.98
N SER A 48 -11.70 3.97 -2.40
CA SER A 48 -11.60 5.42 -2.19
C SER A 48 -11.16 6.18 -3.43
N LEU A 49 -10.20 5.64 -4.19
CA LEU A 49 -9.65 6.26 -5.39
C LEU A 49 -10.31 5.71 -6.65
N ARG A 50 -11.24 6.47 -7.22
CA ARG A 50 -12.02 6.01 -8.39
C ARG A 50 -11.20 5.74 -9.64
N MET A 51 -10.04 6.40 -9.79
CA MET A 51 -9.15 6.31 -10.95
C MET A 51 -7.82 5.64 -10.59
N ALA A 52 -7.82 4.72 -9.62
CA ALA A 52 -6.63 4.01 -9.23
C ALA A 52 -6.61 2.55 -9.72
N ARG A 53 -5.43 2.14 -10.19
CA ARG A 53 -4.99 0.75 -10.20
C ARG A 53 -4.28 0.49 -8.88
N VAL A 54 -4.53 -0.65 -8.24
CA VAL A 54 -3.88 -0.98 -6.97
C VAL A 54 -3.15 -2.31 -7.09
N ILE A 55 -1.88 -2.31 -6.69
CA ILE A 55 -1.01 -3.49 -6.64
C ILE A 55 -0.78 -3.86 -5.17
N VAL A 56 -1.19 -5.05 -4.78
CA VAL A 56 -1.01 -5.58 -3.42
C VAL A 56 0.17 -6.54 -3.42
N ALA A 57 1.20 -6.24 -2.63
CA ALA A 57 2.41 -7.06 -2.52
C ALA A 57 2.33 -8.17 -1.46
N PHE A 58 1.28 -8.17 -0.62
CA PHE A 58 0.98 -9.11 0.47
C PHE A 58 1.92 -9.07 1.68
N ASP A 59 3.11 -8.49 1.55
CA ASP A 59 4.13 -8.42 2.60
C ASP A 59 5.04 -7.21 2.38
N ALA A 60 5.45 -6.52 3.47
CA ALA A 60 6.31 -5.35 3.39
C ALA A 60 7.67 -5.67 2.74
N GLY A 61 8.24 -6.83 3.05
CA GLY A 61 9.49 -7.29 2.45
C GLY A 61 9.38 -7.60 0.96
N ASN A 62 8.17 -7.86 0.48
CA ASN A 62 7.90 -8.15 -0.92
C ASN A 62 7.64 -6.90 -1.77
N LEU A 63 7.45 -5.71 -1.18
CA LEU A 63 7.20 -4.47 -1.92
C LEU A 63 8.27 -4.20 -2.99
N VAL A 64 9.54 -4.27 -2.63
CA VAL A 64 10.66 -4.06 -3.57
C VAL A 64 10.62 -5.07 -4.71
N HIS A 65 10.38 -6.34 -4.41
CA HIS A 65 10.32 -7.40 -5.43
C HIS A 65 9.10 -7.26 -6.35
N ALA A 66 7.95 -6.88 -5.80
CA ALA A 66 6.74 -6.66 -6.57
C ALA A 66 6.88 -5.50 -7.57
N VAL A 67 7.42 -4.36 -7.13
CA VAL A 67 7.62 -3.21 -8.02
C VAL A 67 8.73 -3.48 -9.06
N ASP A 68 9.77 -4.22 -8.68
CA ASP A 68 10.83 -4.61 -9.62
C ASP A 68 10.30 -5.53 -10.73
N GLN A 69 9.41 -6.45 -10.40
CA GLN A 69 8.83 -7.38 -11.37
C GLN A 69 7.77 -6.71 -12.26
N ILE A 70 6.88 -5.89 -11.68
CA ILE A 70 5.77 -5.28 -12.43
C ILE A 70 6.23 -4.06 -13.22
N ARG A 71 7.21 -3.28 -12.70
CA ARG A 71 7.69 -2.03 -13.30
C ARG A 71 6.53 -1.09 -13.64
N PRO A 72 5.73 -0.66 -12.66
CA PRO A 72 4.62 0.24 -12.92
C PRO A 72 5.12 1.58 -13.45
N THR A 73 4.43 2.11 -14.46
CA THR A 73 4.76 3.40 -15.11
C THR A 73 3.63 4.40 -14.95
N GLY A 74 3.87 5.65 -15.29
CA GLY A 74 2.94 6.76 -15.15
C GLY A 74 2.95 7.33 -13.74
N SER A 75 1.82 7.79 -13.22
CA SER A 75 1.71 8.35 -11.88
C SER A 75 1.68 7.21 -10.84
N VAL A 76 2.74 7.06 -10.05
CA VAL A 76 2.93 5.92 -9.12
C VAL A 76 3.18 6.41 -7.70
N VAL A 77 2.58 5.72 -6.72
CA VAL A 77 2.76 5.97 -5.29
C VAL A 77 2.81 4.65 -4.51
N ILE A 78 3.75 4.53 -3.60
CA ILE A 78 3.79 3.43 -2.63
C ILE A 78 3.03 3.86 -1.38
N CYS A 79 1.96 3.14 -1.06
CA CYS A 79 1.10 3.40 0.09
C CYS A 79 1.58 2.55 1.26
N ALA A 80 2.38 3.17 2.11
CA ALA A 80 3.01 2.54 3.28
C ALA A 80 2.02 2.38 4.44
N ASP A 81 2.26 1.36 5.26
CA ASP A 81 1.76 1.32 6.62
C ASP A 81 2.60 2.26 7.51
N ASN A 82 1.98 2.84 8.54
CA ASN A 82 2.64 3.76 9.47
C ASN A 82 2.81 3.11 10.84
N ASP A 83 3.86 2.34 11.01
CA ASP A 83 4.18 1.61 12.25
C ASP A 83 4.66 2.55 13.37
N HIS A 84 3.89 3.61 13.67
CA HIS A 84 4.26 4.65 14.64
C HIS A 84 4.50 4.08 16.06
N GLY A 85 3.78 3.04 16.48
CA GLY A 85 4.01 2.35 17.74
C GLY A 85 5.40 1.70 17.82
N THR A 86 5.89 1.13 16.72
CA THR A 86 7.25 0.59 16.62
C THR A 86 8.26 1.73 16.57
N GLN A 87 7.95 2.81 15.87
CA GLN A 87 8.80 4.00 15.81
C GLN A 87 9.04 4.62 17.18
N ILE A 88 8.00 4.75 18.01
CA ILE A 88 8.12 5.27 19.38
C ILE A 88 9.02 4.36 20.24
N LYS A 89 8.86 3.03 20.12
CA LYS A 89 9.58 2.06 20.94
C LYS A 89 11.03 1.81 20.49
N ARG A 90 11.29 1.86 19.19
CA ARG A 90 12.56 1.39 18.58
C ARG A 90 13.25 2.44 17.70
N GLY A 91 12.66 3.61 17.50
CA GLY A 91 13.21 4.68 16.64
C GLY A 91 13.09 4.43 15.14
N VAL A 92 12.49 3.31 14.71
CA VAL A 92 12.36 2.92 13.30
C VAL A 92 10.90 2.64 12.94
N ASN A 93 10.52 2.93 11.70
CA ASN A 93 9.18 2.67 11.17
C ASN A 93 9.31 1.70 9.98
N PRO A 94 9.20 0.38 10.22
CA PRO A 94 9.48 -0.63 9.20
C PRO A 94 8.58 -0.51 7.95
N GLY A 95 7.30 -0.21 8.12
CA GLY A 95 6.38 -0.03 6.98
C GLY A 95 6.82 1.11 6.07
N ARG A 96 7.17 2.26 6.65
CA ARG A 96 7.64 3.43 5.89
C ARG A 96 9.01 3.20 5.25
N GLU A 97 9.93 2.54 5.95
CA GLU A 97 11.27 2.22 5.41
C GLU A 97 11.19 1.27 4.22
N LYS A 98 10.39 0.20 4.31
CA LYS A 98 10.19 -0.74 3.21
C LYS A 98 9.53 -0.09 2.00
N ALA A 99 8.54 0.77 2.24
CA ALA A 99 7.90 1.54 1.18
C ALA A 99 8.86 2.55 0.53
N ALA A 100 9.71 3.22 1.30
CA ALA A 100 10.73 4.13 0.79
C ALA A 100 11.73 3.41 -0.12
N ASN A 101 12.21 2.24 0.28
CA ASN A 101 13.12 1.43 -0.54
C ASN A 101 12.47 1.01 -1.88
N ALA A 102 11.20 0.60 -1.85
CA ALA A 102 10.47 0.26 -3.07
C ALA A 102 10.25 1.49 -3.98
N ALA A 103 9.93 2.63 -3.39
CA ALA A 103 9.73 3.88 -4.12
C ALA A 103 11.03 4.39 -4.76
N GLU A 104 12.16 4.32 -4.05
CA GLU A 104 13.47 4.71 -4.55
C GLU A 104 13.88 3.89 -5.78
N LEU A 105 13.63 2.58 -5.75
CA LEU A 105 13.97 1.67 -6.86
C LEU A 105 13.34 2.09 -8.19
N ILE A 106 12.12 2.65 -8.18
CA ILE A 106 11.38 3.00 -9.39
C ILE A 106 11.14 4.50 -9.55
N GLY A 107 11.59 5.33 -8.62
CA GLY A 107 11.37 6.78 -8.64
C GLY A 107 9.94 7.22 -8.25
N ALA A 108 9.18 6.36 -7.56
CA ALA A 108 7.81 6.65 -7.12
C ALA A 108 7.77 7.57 -5.88
N GLY A 109 6.57 8.06 -5.54
CA GLY A 109 6.34 8.73 -4.27
C GLY A 109 5.94 7.76 -3.16
N VAL A 110 5.91 8.26 -1.91
CA VAL A 110 5.45 7.48 -0.74
C VAL A 110 4.36 8.25 -0.02
N ALA A 111 3.26 7.56 0.31
CA ALA A 111 2.18 8.07 1.15
C ALA A 111 1.95 7.13 2.33
N TRP A 112 1.60 7.68 3.48
CA TRP A 112 1.20 6.91 4.67
C TRP A 112 0.06 7.61 5.39
N PRO A 113 -0.80 6.86 6.11
CA PRO A 113 -1.84 7.46 6.92
C PRO A 113 -1.21 8.11 8.16
N ASP A 114 -1.65 9.33 8.46
CA ASP A 114 -1.15 10.08 9.60
C ASP A 114 -2.29 10.61 10.46
N GLY A 115 -2.02 10.80 11.76
CA GLY A 115 -3.00 11.30 12.73
C GLY A 115 -4.15 10.33 13.02
N ILE A 116 -3.90 9.04 12.97
CA ILE A 116 -4.80 7.94 13.38
C ILE A 116 -4.12 7.07 14.44
N GLU A 117 -4.90 6.29 15.18
CA GLU A 117 -4.36 5.30 16.13
C GLU A 117 -3.90 4.03 15.44
N GLY A 118 -4.61 3.62 14.40
CA GLY A 118 -4.24 2.50 13.53
C GLY A 118 -3.01 2.77 12.68
N THR A 119 -2.67 1.82 11.84
CA THR A 119 -1.39 1.86 11.09
C THR A 119 -1.57 1.90 9.58
N ASP A 120 -2.71 1.50 9.06
CA ASP A 120 -2.91 1.37 7.62
C ASP A 120 -4.05 2.24 7.05
N TRP A 121 -4.21 2.22 5.73
CA TRP A 121 -5.24 3.02 5.08
C TRP A 121 -6.67 2.47 5.27
N ALA A 122 -6.84 1.19 5.67
CA ALA A 122 -8.14 0.67 6.06
C ALA A 122 -8.54 1.22 7.43
N ASP A 123 -7.62 1.26 8.39
CA ASP A 123 -7.80 1.92 9.68
C ASP A 123 -8.15 3.40 9.50
N PHE A 124 -7.47 4.09 8.55
CA PHE A 124 -7.75 5.49 8.24
C PHE A 124 -9.21 5.73 7.82
N LEU A 125 -9.79 4.84 7.01
CA LEU A 125 -11.20 4.94 6.62
C LEU A 125 -12.13 4.78 7.82
N VAL A 126 -11.86 3.79 8.66
CA VAL A 126 -12.69 3.48 9.84
C VAL A 126 -12.65 4.61 10.85
N GLU A 127 -11.45 5.07 11.21
CA GLU A 127 -11.28 6.07 12.26
C GLU A 127 -11.71 7.48 11.84
N ARG A 128 -11.52 7.84 10.56
CA ARG A 128 -11.89 9.17 10.05
C ARG A 128 -13.35 9.27 9.62
N GLY A 129 -14.03 8.15 9.35
CA GLY A 129 -15.45 8.10 9.05
C GLY A 129 -15.85 8.91 7.81
N GLU A 130 -16.87 9.74 7.93
CA GLU A 130 -17.38 10.52 6.80
C GLU A 130 -16.31 11.44 6.19
N GLY A 131 -16.21 11.42 4.86
CA GLY A 131 -15.21 12.21 4.11
C GLY A 131 -13.80 11.60 4.07
N ALA A 132 -13.53 10.51 4.80
CA ALA A 132 -12.23 9.84 4.84
C ALA A 132 -11.74 9.42 3.45
N ALA A 133 -12.61 8.88 2.61
CA ALA A 133 -12.27 8.45 1.26
C ALA A 133 -11.74 9.60 0.39
N ARG A 134 -12.37 10.77 0.41
CA ARG A 134 -11.91 11.96 -0.32
C ARG A 134 -10.58 12.49 0.23
N LYS A 135 -10.40 12.41 1.54
CA LYS A 135 -9.15 12.84 2.19
C LYS A 135 -8.01 11.89 1.83
N MET A 136 -8.26 10.58 1.86
CA MET A 136 -7.31 9.55 1.42
C MET A 136 -6.89 9.77 -0.03
N GLU A 137 -7.84 9.94 -0.94
CA GLU A 137 -7.56 10.19 -2.36
C GLU A 137 -6.62 11.39 -2.54
N ARG A 138 -6.92 12.53 -1.90
CA ARG A 138 -6.07 13.73 -1.96
C ARG A 138 -4.67 13.49 -1.41
N LEU A 139 -4.55 12.81 -0.27
CA LEU A 139 -3.26 12.53 0.36
C LEU A 139 -2.39 11.60 -0.51
N ILE A 140 -2.97 10.56 -1.07
CA ILE A 140 -2.26 9.61 -1.92
C ILE A 140 -1.86 10.26 -3.24
N GLN A 141 -2.79 10.93 -3.93
CA GLN A 141 -2.50 11.59 -5.21
C GLN A 141 -1.45 12.70 -5.08
N ALA A 142 -1.45 13.46 -3.99
CA ALA A 142 -0.46 14.51 -3.73
C ALA A 142 0.98 13.98 -3.60
N LYS A 143 1.14 12.70 -3.31
CA LYS A 143 2.46 12.04 -3.18
C LYS A 143 2.88 11.24 -4.42
N ALA A 144 1.97 10.99 -5.35
CA ALA A 144 2.30 10.25 -6.57
C ALA A 144 3.36 10.99 -7.42
N ARG A 145 4.28 10.24 -8.01
CA ARG A 145 5.32 10.75 -8.91
C ARG A 145 5.26 10.04 -10.24
N TYR A 146 5.66 10.73 -11.28
CA TYR A 146 5.71 10.16 -12.63
C TYR A 146 6.93 9.25 -12.77
N VAL A 147 6.68 7.99 -13.09
CA VAL A 147 7.69 6.94 -13.34
C VAL A 147 7.67 6.61 -14.82
N THR A 148 8.84 6.57 -15.45
CA THR A 148 9.03 6.29 -16.89
C THR A 148 9.22 4.81 -17.18
#